data_2a91d7f499c98a1c2641d339d6cbc9c2
#
_entry.id   2a91d7f499c98a1c2641d339d6cbc9c2
#
_cell.length_a   1.000
_cell.length_b   1.000
_cell.length_c   1.000
_cell.angle_alpha   90.00
_cell.angle_beta   90.00
_cell.angle_gamma   90.00
#
_symmetry.space_group_name_H-M   'P 1'
#
loop_
_entity.id
_entity.type
_entity.pdbx_description
1 polymer ?
#
loop_
_entity_poly.entity_id
_entity_poly.type
_entity_poly.pdbx_seq_one_letter_code
_entity_poly.pdbx_strand_id
1 'polypeptide(L)'
;MKIYCSGIGGIGLSAFAALQNEQGHTVLGSDRAESSLLEDLRNQGIAVTLNQDGSQLPEDLDLFVYSEAIPEDAPERVQAEKMGVE
;
A
#
# COMPACT_ATOMS: atom_id res chain seq x y z
N MET A 1 5.62 9.15 -9.13
CA MET A 1 5.20 9.21 -7.71
C MET A 1 5.54 7.91 -7.01
N LYS A 2 5.73 7.98 -5.71
CA LYS A 2 5.84 6.80 -4.85
C LYS A 2 4.55 6.68 -4.05
N ILE A 3 3.85 5.56 -4.22
CA ILE A 3 2.49 5.34 -3.69
C ILE A 3 2.50 4.11 -2.78
N TYR A 4 1.96 4.26 -1.58
CA TYR A 4 1.81 3.15 -0.64
C TYR A 4 0.34 2.83 -0.45
N CYS A 5 -0.01 1.55 -0.60
CA CYS A 5 -1.39 1.07 -0.49
C CYS A 5 -1.54 0.16 0.72
N SER A 6 -2.22 0.63 1.76
CA SER A 6 -2.50 -0.15 2.95
C SER A 6 -3.77 -0.98 2.74
N GLY A 7 -3.67 -2.29 2.87
CA GLY A 7 -4.75 -3.20 2.51
C GLY A 7 -4.78 -3.49 1.01
N ILE A 8 -3.62 -3.57 0.40
CA ILE A 8 -3.45 -3.65 -1.06
C ILE A 8 -4.15 -4.86 -1.69
N GLY A 9 -4.41 -5.92 -0.91
CA GLY A 9 -5.12 -7.11 -1.39
C GLY A 9 -6.61 -6.93 -1.57
N GLY A 10 -7.17 -5.77 -1.23
CA GLY A 10 -8.57 -5.47 -1.48
C GLY A 10 -8.85 -5.37 -2.98
N ILE A 11 -10.05 -5.79 -3.42
CA ILE A 11 -10.39 -5.85 -4.84
C ILE A 11 -10.18 -4.50 -5.54
N GLY A 12 -10.73 -3.43 -4.98
CA GLY A 12 -10.62 -2.11 -5.58
C GLY A 12 -9.20 -1.55 -5.49
N LEU A 13 -8.54 -1.73 -4.36
CA LEU A 13 -7.22 -1.18 -4.13
C LEU A 13 -6.16 -1.91 -4.95
N SER A 14 -6.29 -3.23 -5.12
CA SER A 14 -5.36 -3.99 -5.94
C SER A 14 -5.42 -3.56 -7.40
N ALA A 15 -6.63 -3.28 -7.92
CA ALA A 15 -6.79 -2.78 -9.28
C ALA A 15 -6.14 -1.40 -9.45
N PHE A 16 -6.34 -0.52 -8.48
CA PHE A 16 -5.71 0.80 -8.47
C PHE A 16 -4.19 0.68 -8.47
N ALA A 17 -3.65 -0.18 -7.59
CA ALA A 17 -2.21 -0.38 -7.47
C ALA A 17 -1.61 -0.88 -8.79
N ALA A 18 -2.24 -1.86 -9.43
CA ALA A 18 -1.77 -2.40 -10.69
C ALA A 18 -1.77 -1.35 -11.78
N LEU A 19 -2.81 -0.53 -11.85
CA LEU A 19 -2.91 0.55 -12.84
C LEU A 19 -1.79 1.58 -12.64
N GLN A 20 -1.57 2.01 -11.40
CA GLN A 20 -0.53 2.99 -11.10
C GLN A 20 0.86 2.44 -11.42
N ASN A 21 1.09 1.17 -11.14
CA ASN A 21 2.35 0.52 -11.47
C ASN A 21 2.58 0.49 -12.99
N GLU A 22 1.55 0.19 -13.77
CA GLU A 22 1.62 0.22 -15.23
C GLU A 22 1.94 1.60 -15.77
N GLN A 23 1.47 2.64 -15.10
CA GLN A 23 1.71 4.03 -15.50
C GLN A 23 3.09 4.55 -15.11
N GLY A 24 3.93 3.71 -14.54
CA GLY A 24 5.31 4.07 -14.23
C GLY A 24 5.55 4.59 -12.83
N HIS A 25 4.54 4.57 -11.96
CA HIS A 25 4.72 4.95 -10.56
C HIS A 25 5.34 3.82 -9.76
N THR A 26 6.05 4.16 -8.69
CA THR A 26 6.58 3.17 -7.76
C THR A 26 5.49 2.85 -6.74
N VAL A 27 5.01 1.63 -6.74
CA VAL A 27 3.92 1.22 -5.88
C VAL A 27 4.40 0.19 -4.86
N LEU A 28 4.03 0.42 -3.60
CA LEU A 28 4.29 -0.50 -2.51
C LEU A 28 2.98 -0.70 -1.75
N GLY A 29 2.93 -1.70 -0.90
CA GLY A 29 1.76 -1.87 -0.07
C GLY A 29 1.91 -2.94 0.97
N SER A 30 0.84 -3.08 1.75
CA SER A 30 0.78 -4.06 2.83
C SER A 30 -0.59 -4.71 2.88
N ASP A 31 -0.63 -5.90 3.47
CA ASP A 31 -1.87 -6.54 3.81
C ASP A 31 -1.63 -7.39 5.06
N ARG A 32 -2.69 -7.82 5.70
CA ARG A 32 -2.57 -8.61 6.94
C ARG A 32 -2.36 -10.09 6.70
N ALA A 33 -2.68 -10.58 5.52
CA ALA A 33 -2.60 -12.00 5.19
C ALA A 33 -2.17 -12.23 3.76
N GLU A 34 -1.42 -13.28 3.55
CA GLU A 34 -0.96 -13.69 2.22
C GLU A 34 -2.13 -14.17 1.36
N SER A 35 -2.04 -13.94 0.05
CA SER A 35 -3.03 -14.39 -0.91
C SER A 35 -2.41 -14.51 -2.30
N SER A 36 -3.09 -15.22 -3.20
CA SER A 36 -2.63 -15.32 -4.59
C SER A 36 -2.64 -13.95 -5.28
N LEU A 37 -3.54 -13.05 -4.87
CA LEU A 37 -3.59 -11.70 -5.40
C LEU A 37 -2.33 -10.91 -5.06
N LEU A 38 -1.83 -11.04 -3.82
CA LEU A 38 -0.57 -10.39 -3.42
C LEU A 38 0.60 -10.94 -4.23
N GLU A 39 0.61 -12.22 -4.49
CA GLU A 39 1.65 -12.85 -5.31
C GLU A 39 1.63 -12.29 -6.73
N ASP A 40 0.45 -12.12 -7.31
CA ASP A 40 0.30 -11.52 -8.64
C ASP A 40 0.83 -10.09 -8.66
N LEU A 41 0.56 -9.30 -7.63
CA LEU A 41 1.07 -7.93 -7.53
C LEU A 41 2.59 -7.91 -7.44
N ARG A 42 3.18 -8.82 -6.67
CA ARG A 42 4.64 -8.92 -6.58
C ARG A 42 5.26 -9.29 -7.92
N ASN A 43 4.60 -10.14 -8.69
CA ASN A 43 5.06 -10.54 -10.02
C ASN A 43 5.05 -9.37 -11.00
N GLN A 44 4.27 -8.34 -10.73
CA GLN A 44 4.23 -7.11 -11.52
C GLN A 44 5.27 -6.08 -11.08
N GLY A 45 6.06 -6.39 -10.05
CA GLY A 45 7.09 -5.48 -9.55
C GLY A 45 6.64 -4.62 -8.38
N ILE A 46 5.47 -4.88 -7.81
CA ILE A 46 4.97 -4.15 -6.64
C ILE A 46 5.52 -4.80 -5.37
N ALA A 47 6.12 -4.00 -4.50
CA ALA A 47 6.63 -4.49 -3.23
C ALA A 47 5.49 -4.60 -2.20
N VAL A 48 5.23 -5.81 -1.72
CA VAL A 48 4.16 -6.08 -0.77
C VAL A 48 4.71 -6.71 0.49
N THR A 49 4.33 -6.16 1.64
CA THR A 49 4.72 -6.66 2.95
C THR A 49 3.49 -7.10 3.76
N LEU A 50 3.70 -8.03 4.69
CA LEU A 50 2.66 -8.40 5.65
C LEU A 50 2.81 -7.65 6.97
N ASN A 51 3.82 -6.79 7.08
CA ASN A 51 4.05 -5.98 8.27
C ASN A 51 3.31 -4.64 8.12
N GLN A 52 2.30 -4.44 8.95
CA GLN A 52 1.46 -3.25 8.93
C GLN A 52 1.66 -2.35 10.16
N ASP A 53 2.84 -2.37 10.75
CA ASP A 53 3.13 -1.60 11.98
C ASP A 53 3.50 -0.13 11.72
N GLY A 54 3.51 0.29 10.46
CA GLY A 54 3.86 1.65 10.07
C GLY A 54 5.32 1.83 9.68
N SER A 55 6.18 0.87 9.99
CA SER A 55 7.62 0.98 9.74
C SER A 55 8.00 0.86 8.26
N GLN A 56 7.09 0.35 7.45
CA GLN A 56 7.35 0.09 6.03
C GLN A 56 7.08 1.28 5.11
N LEU A 57 6.50 2.36 5.64
CA LEU A 57 6.25 3.55 4.84
C LEU A 57 7.57 4.28 4.55
N PRO A 58 7.93 4.48 3.27
CA PRO A 58 9.17 5.19 2.95
C PRO A 58 9.06 6.67 3.28
N GLU A 59 10.19 7.28 3.64
CA GLU A 59 10.23 8.70 4.01
C GLU A 59 9.88 9.62 2.84
N ASP A 60 10.16 9.19 1.62
CA ASP A 60 9.91 9.96 0.40
C ASP A 60 8.55 9.63 -0.26
N LEU A 61 7.63 9.10 0.52
CA LEU A 61 6.30 8.73 0.04
C LEU A 61 5.52 9.96 -0.44
N ASP A 62 4.92 9.86 -1.62
CA ASP A 62 4.11 10.94 -2.20
C ASP A 62 2.63 10.81 -1.90
N LEU A 63 2.13 9.59 -1.83
CA LEU A 63 0.70 9.33 -1.65
C LEU A 63 0.47 8.07 -0.84
N PHE A 64 -0.43 8.15 0.12
CA PHE A 64 -0.86 7.02 0.93
C PHE A 64 -2.34 6.74 0.67
N VAL A 65 -2.66 5.52 0.24
CA VAL A 65 -4.02 5.09 -0.05
C VAL A 65 -4.34 3.87 0.82
N TYR A 66 -5.55 3.80 1.33
CA TYR A 66 -5.95 2.69 2.19
C TYR A 66 -7.34 2.17 1.80
N SER A 67 -7.59 0.88 2.07
CA SER A 67 -8.90 0.31 1.86
C SER A 67 -9.85 0.73 3.00
N GLU A 68 -11.15 0.70 2.74
CA GLU A 68 -12.17 1.04 3.73
C GLU A 68 -12.10 0.17 4.99
N ALA A 69 -11.51 -1.02 4.89
CA ALA A 69 -11.37 -1.93 6.02
C ALA A 69 -10.29 -1.49 7.02
N ILE A 70 -9.44 -0.52 6.65
CA ILE A 70 -8.35 -0.06 7.50
C ILE A 70 -8.88 1.02 8.46
N PRO A 71 -8.89 0.77 9.78
CA PRO A 71 -9.44 1.74 10.73
C PRO A 71 -8.54 2.97 10.90
N GLU A 72 -9.12 4.05 11.42
CA GLU A 72 -8.40 5.33 11.63
C GLU A 72 -7.18 5.19 12.52
N ASP A 73 -7.22 4.29 13.50
CA ASP A 73 -6.13 4.08 14.45
C ASP A 73 -5.13 3.02 13.99
N ALA A 74 -5.26 2.52 12.76
CA ALA A 74 -4.29 1.56 12.21
C ALA A 74 -2.90 2.20 12.18
N PRO A 75 -1.84 1.48 12.57
CA PRO A 75 -0.50 2.05 12.65
C PRO A 75 -0.02 2.72 11.35
N GLU A 76 -0.36 2.17 10.21
CA GLU A 76 0.04 2.75 8.94
C GLU A 76 -0.65 4.09 8.66
N ARG A 77 -1.94 4.19 9.00
CA ARG A 77 -2.66 5.46 8.84
C ARG A 77 -2.13 6.52 9.79
N VAL A 78 -1.83 6.14 11.03
CA VAL A 78 -1.24 7.04 12.01
C VAL A 78 0.13 7.54 11.53
N GLN A 79 0.95 6.63 11.02
CA GLN A 79 2.28 6.98 10.52
C GLN A 79 2.21 7.91 9.31
N ALA A 80 1.32 7.64 8.36
CA ALA A 80 1.14 8.48 7.19
C ALA A 80 0.72 9.91 7.58
N GLU A 81 -0.16 10.03 8.56
CA GLU A 81 -0.59 11.31 9.07
C GLU A 81 0.55 12.09 9.72
N LYS A 82 1.39 11.40 10.51
CA LYS A 82 2.57 12.02 11.12
C LYS A 82 3.57 12.51 10.08
N MET A 83 3.67 11.82 8.96
CA MET A 83 4.56 12.19 7.86
C MET A 83 4.01 13.33 7.02
N GLY A 84 2.75 13.69 7.18
CA GLY A 84 2.10 14.71 6.39
C GLY A 84 1.81 14.29 4.95
N VAL A 85 1.69 13.00 4.71
CA VAL A 85 1.41 12.44 3.36
C VAL A 85 -0.08 12.53 3.05
N GLU A 86 -0.42 12.83 1.82
CA GLU A 86 -1.80 12.79 1.36
C GLU A 86 -2.30 11.33 1.14
#